data_75a3be87f1d95769231596d19e5d5fa1
#
_entry.id   75a3be87f1d95769231596d19e5d5fa1
#
_cell.length_a   1.000
_cell.length_b   1.000
_cell.length_c   1.000
_cell.angle_alpha   90.00
_cell.angle_beta   90.00
_cell.angle_gamma   90.00
#
_symmetry.space_group_name_H-M   'P 1'
#
loop_
_entity.id
_entity.type
_entity.pdbx_description
1 polymer ?
#
loop_
_entity_poly.entity_id
_entity_poly.type
_entity_poly.pdbx_seq_one_letter_code
_entity_poly.pdbx_strand_id
1 'polypeptide(L)'
;GVILCIGGTSIGASDNIAEIIAVAKEFDIYTHVDAAWAGSAMICPEFRQYWQGVDDAVSIVFNAHKWLGDQFDCSVQFLADPTLQINTLGLRPAYLQTLDAEEVTNFNEWTVPLGRRFRALKLWFVIRAEGLDGLQDMIRNHVDWAQKLSYKFAQDSDYKVLTNCPFGLFTFQYCPAGQDANEATKNLLN
;
A
#
# COMPACT_ATOMS: atom_id res chain seq x y z
N GLY A 1 -4.08 19.07 3.46
CA GLY A 1 -3.43 17.93 2.78
C GLY A 1 -4.41 17.17 1.92
N VAL A 2 -3.88 16.42 0.99
CA VAL A 2 -4.62 15.45 0.18
C VAL A 2 -3.98 14.09 0.30
N ILE A 3 -4.82 13.04 0.40
CA ILE A 3 -4.40 11.64 0.41
C ILE A 3 -4.77 11.03 -0.94
N LEU A 4 -3.79 10.47 -1.62
CA LEU A 4 -3.94 9.76 -2.88
C LEU A 4 -3.82 8.26 -2.60
N CYS A 5 -4.62 7.44 -3.28
CA CYS A 5 -4.64 6.01 -3.04
C CYS A 5 -4.11 5.22 -4.26
N ILE A 6 -3.30 4.22 -4.00
CA ILE A 6 -2.92 3.20 -4.98
C ILE A 6 -3.38 1.85 -4.48
N GLY A 7 -4.36 1.25 -5.17
CA GLY A 7 -4.94 -0.02 -4.79
C GLY A 7 -5.85 0.08 -3.56
N GLY A 8 -6.92 0.86 -3.64
CA GLY A 8 -7.90 0.98 -2.54
C GLY A 8 -8.47 -0.37 -2.12
N THR A 9 -8.67 -0.57 -0.82
CA THR A 9 -9.02 -1.86 -0.20
C THR A 9 -10.29 -2.49 -0.78
N SER A 10 -11.32 -1.69 -1.07
CA SER A 10 -12.63 -2.21 -1.45
C SER A 10 -12.72 -2.65 -2.92
N ILE A 11 -12.09 -1.90 -3.82
CA ILE A 11 -12.26 -2.11 -5.27
C ILE A 11 -10.93 -2.07 -6.05
N GLY A 12 -9.80 -1.88 -5.38
CA GLY A 12 -8.49 -1.79 -6.00
C GLY A 12 -8.25 -0.53 -6.84
N ALA A 13 -9.07 0.51 -6.67
CA ALA A 13 -8.93 1.76 -7.43
C ALA A 13 -7.60 2.45 -7.13
N SER A 14 -7.05 3.11 -8.13
CA SER A 14 -5.85 3.95 -8.00
C SER A 14 -6.13 5.33 -8.57
N ASP A 15 -5.65 6.35 -7.87
CA ASP A 15 -5.73 7.73 -8.28
C ASP A 15 -4.65 8.05 -9.34
N ASN A 16 -4.88 9.10 -10.14
CA ASN A 16 -3.85 9.64 -11.01
C ASN A 16 -2.86 10.49 -10.22
N ILE A 17 -1.81 9.85 -9.71
CA ILE A 17 -0.85 10.45 -8.78
C ILE A 17 -0.22 11.71 -9.37
N ALA A 18 0.27 11.63 -10.62
CA ALA A 18 0.97 12.74 -11.27
C ALA A 18 0.11 14.00 -11.41
N GLU A 19 -1.13 13.84 -11.88
CA GLU A 19 -2.03 14.98 -12.09
C GLU A 19 -2.47 15.62 -10.78
N ILE A 20 -2.81 14.80 -9.77
CA ILE A 20 -3.25 15.32 -8.48
C ILE A 20 -2.10 16.04 -7.75
N ILE A 21 -0.89 15.47 -7.78
CA ILE A 21 0.29 16.12 -7.18
C ILE A 21 0.62 17.43 -7.91
N ALA A 22 0.49 17.48 -9.24
CA ALA A 22 0.73 18.71 -9.98
C ALA A 22 -0.20 19.84 -9.50
N VAL A 23 -1.50 19.54 -9.35
CA VAL A 23 -2.47 20.53 -8.82
C VAL A 23 -2.15 20.86 -7.36
N ALA A 24 -1.83 19.88 -6.52
CA ALA A 24 -1.51 20.11 -5.11
C ALA A 24 -0.31 21.05 -4.92
N LYS A 25 0.70 20.95 -5.78
CA LYS A 25 1.87 21.84 -5.78
C LYS A 25 1.53 23.29 -6.08
N GLU A 26 0.57 23.55 -6.97
CA GLU A 26 0.13 24.93 -7.29
C GLU A 26 -0.47 25.66 -6.06
N PHE A 27 -1.00 24.89 -5.10
CA PHE A 27 -1.66 25.41 -3.91
C PHE A 27 -0.88 25.15 -2.61
N ASP A 28 0.37 24.71 -2.70
CA ASP A 28 1.21 24.33 -1.55
C ASP A 28 0.51 23.34 -0.59
N ILE A 29 -0.15 22.33 -1.16
CA ILE A 29 -0.91 21.32 -0.41
C ILE A 29 -0.04 20.11 -0.14
N TYR A 30 0.05 19.68 1.13
CA TYR A 30 0.71 18.45 1.55
C TYR A 30 0.07 17.23 0.86
N THR A 31 0.90 16.37 0.26
CA THR A 31 0.47 15.15 -0.43
C THR A 31 0.96 13.90 0.28
N HIS A 32 0.06 12.95 0.51
CA HIS A 32 0.36 11.63 1.03
C HIS A 32 -0.16 10.55 0.08
N VAL A 33 0.69 9.59 -0.27
CA VAL A 33 0.29 8.43 -1.09
C VAL A 33 0.10 7.22 -0.18
N ASP A 34 -1.16 6.81 -0.04
CA ASP A 34 -1.53 5.55 0.62
C ASP A 34 -1.47 4.41 -0.41
N ALA A 35 -0.37 3.68 -0.40
CA ALA A 35 -0.17 2.46 -1.16
C ALA A 35 -0.06 1.24 -0.22
N ALA A 36 -0.78 1.28 0.91
CA ALA A 36 -0.65 0.34 2.00
C ALA A 36 -0.68 -1.13 1.55
N TRP A 37 -1.57 -1.48 0.63
CA TRP A 37 -1.65 -2.83 0.08
C TRP A 37 -0.84 -2.96 -1.21
N ALA A 38 -1.19 -2.19 -2.24
CA ALA A 38 -0.65 -2.35 -3.58
C ALA A 38 0.80 -1.82 -3.73
N GLY A 39 1.32 -1.08 -2.74
CA GLY A 39 2.70 -0.60 -2.74
C GLY A 39 3.74 -1.68 -2.95
N SER A 40 3.47 -2.90 -2.52
CA SER A 40 4.35 -4.05 -2.75
C SER A 40 4.51 -4.38 -4.24
N ALA A 41 3.52 -4.09 -5.09
CA ALA A 41 3.59 -4.36 -6.53
C ALA A 41 4.59 -3.45 -7.28
N MET A 42 5.06 -2.36 -6.66
CA MET A 42 6.07 -1.48 -7.25
C MET A 42 7.42 -2.18 -7.52
N ILE A 43 7.71 -3.29 -6.84
CA ILE A 43 8.89 -4.10 -7.14
C ILE A 43 8.82 -4.76 -8.52
N CYS A 44 7.62 -4.94 -9.10
CA CYS A 44 7.39 -5.47 -10.44
C CYS A 44 7.38 -4.32 -11.46
N PRO A 45 8.31 -4.30 -12.44
CA PRO A 45 8.42 -3.18 -13.39
C PRO A 45 7.14 -2.87 -14.16
N GLU A 46 6.35 -3.90 -14.49
CA GLU A 46 5.11 -3.80 -15.26
C GLU A 46 4.00 -3.02 -14.54
N PHE A 47 4.05 -2.94 -13.19
CA PHE A 47 3.07 -2.19 -12.42
C PHE A 47 3.50 -0.76 -12.10
N ARG A 48 4.75 -0.37 -12.35
CA ARG A 48 5.29 0.96 -11.99
C ARG A 48 4.56 2.13 -12.62
N GLN A 49 3.85 1.90 -13.71
CA GLN A 49 3.03 2.94 -14.34
C GLN A 49 1.97 3.55 -13.40
N TYR A 50 1.49 2.78 -12.39
CA TYR A 50 0.51 3.26 -11.40
C TYR A 50 1.15 4.18 -10.34
N TRP A 51 2.46 4.28 -10.30
CA TRP A 51 3.24 5.17 -9.40
C TRP A 51 3.84 6.36 -10.12
N GLN A 52 3.46 6.60 -11.37
CA GLN A 52 3.99 7.75 -12.11
C GLN A 52 3.73 9.06 -11.36
N GLY A 53 4.77 9.84 -11.11
CA GLY A 53 4.71 11.09 -10.33
C GLY A 53 4.87 10.91 -8.82
N VAL A 54 5.03 9.70 -8.30
CA VAL A 54 5.16 9.45 -6.85
C VAL A 54 6.40 10.09 -6.23
N ASP A 55 7.46 10.32 -7.01
CA ASP A 55 8.69 10.98 -6.56
C ASP A 55 8.46 12.40 -6.07
N ASP A 56 7.36 13.00 -6.47
CA ASP A 56 6.93 14.35 -6.10
C ASP A 56 6.01 14.38 -4.87
N ALA A 57 5.64 13.24 -4.32
CA ALA A 57 4.84 13.16 -3.10
C ALA A 57 5.66 13.54 -1.86
N VAL A 58 5.01 14.23 -0.90
CA VAL A 58 5.66 14.58 0.38
C VAL A 58 5.84 13.36 1.27
N SER A 59 4.90 12.42 1.23
CA SER A 59 5.01 11.16 1.96
C SER A 59 4.32 10.00 1.25
N ILE A 60 4.82 8.78 1.51
CA ILE A 60 4.31 7.53 0.96
C ILE A 60 4.28 6.49 2.06
N VAL A 61 3.24 5.67 2.11
CA VAL A 61 3.17 4.49 2.97
C VAL A 61 2.90 3.23 2.16
N PHE A 62 3.60 2.14 2.50
CA PHE A 62 3.17 0.80 2.15
C PHE A 62 3.34 -0.16 3.32
N ASN A 63 2.55 -1.24 3.35
CA ASN A 63 2.57 -2.20 4.43
C ASN A 63 3.17 -3.52 3.93
N ALA A 64 4.42 -3.78 4.29
CA ALA A 64 5.10 -5.04 3.95
C ALA A 64 4.38 -6.26 4.54
N HIS A 65 3.70 -6.08 5.69
CA HIS A 65 2.87 -7.11 6.33
C HIS A 65 1.55 -7.43 5.60
N LYS A 66 1.24 -6.76 4.48
CA LYS A 66 0.11 -7.08 3.61
C LYS A 66 0.60 -7.96 2.47
N TRP A 67 0.84 -7.40 1.31
CA TRP A 67 1.09 -8.19 0.10
C TRP A 67 2.53 -8.67 -0.06
N LEU A 68 3.50 -8.06 0.62
CA LEU A 68 4.90 -8.51 0.55
C LEU A 68 5.18 -9.76 1.42
N GLY A 69 4.19 -10.22 2.20
CA GLY A 69 4.29 -11.47 2.96
C GLY A 69 5.07 -11.37 4.28
N ASP A 70 5.42 -10.15 4.72
CA ASP A 70 6.01 -9.97 6.05
C ASP A 70 4.97 -10.21 7.16
N GLN A 71 5.41 -10.69 8.30
CA GLN A 71 4.51 -10.91 9.43
C GLN A 71 4.02 -9.59 10.02
N PHE A 72 2.76 -9.54 10.42
CA PHE A 72 2.14 -8.39 11.07
C PHE A 72 2.89 -8.06 12.39
N ASP A 73 3.28 -6.80 12.66
CA ASP A 73 3.06 -5.62 11.84
C ASP A 73 4.38 -5.11 11.24
N CYS A 74 4.35 -4.63 10.01
CA CYS A 74 5.45 -3.93 9.36
C CYS A 74 4.90 -2.93 8.33
N SER A 75 4.83 -1.66 8.73
CA SER A 75 4.48 -0.55 7.86
C SER A 75 5.72 0.26 7.55
N VAL A 76 5.92 0.65 6.31
CA VAL A 76 7.07 1.43 5.85
C VAL A 76 6.57 2.78 5.34
N GLN A 77 7.16 3.85 5.84
CA GLN A 77 6.89 5.22 5.40
C GLN A 77 8.15 5.82 4.77
N PHE A 78 7.97 6.50 3.66
CA PHE A 78 8.97 7.36 3.05
C PHE A 78 8.52 8.81 3.17
N LEU A 79 9.46 9.69 3.42
CA LEU A 79 9.27 11.13 3.54
C LEU A 79 10.26 11.85 2.62
N ALA A 80 9.79 12.83 1.87
CA ALA A 80 10.66 13.70 1.08
C ALA A 80 11.57 14.54 1.99
N ASP A 81 11.00 15.09 3.06
CA ASP A 81 11.73 15.78 4.13
C ASP A 81 11.17 15.32 5.50
N PRO A 82 11.97 14.64 6.32
CA PRO A 82 11.56 14.19 7.65
C PRO A 82 11.49 15.30 8.69
N THR A 83 12.00 16.50 8.41
CA THR A 83 12.17 17.58 9.39
C THR A 83 10.86 17.98 10.04
N LEU A 84 9.78 18.09 9.26
CA LEU A 84 8.44 18.44 9.78
C LEU A 84 7.93 17.37 10.76
N GLN A 85 8.11 16.11 10.44
CA GLN A 85 7.69 14.99 11.28
C GLN A 85 8.51 14.94 12.57
N ILE A 86 9.83 15.09 12.47
CA ILE A 86 10.75 15.13 13.62
C ILE A 86 10.42 16.32 14.55
N ASN A 87 10.18 17.50 13.99
CA ASN A 87 9.83 18.69 14.77
C ASN A 87 8.46 18.58 15.46
N THR A 88 7.55 17.79 14.87
CA THR A 88 6.20 17.59 15.42
C THR A 88 6.15 16.48 16.47
N LEU A 89 6.84 15.38 16.24
CA LEU A 89 6.73 14.15 17.02
C LEU A 89 7.94 13.91 17.92
N GLY A 90 9.09 14.53 17.64
CA GLY A 90 10.34 14.28 18.34
C GLY A 90 10.28 14.71 19.80
N LEU A 91 10.48 13.75 20.68
CA LEU A 91 10.69 14.00 22.10
C LEU A 91 12.19 13.93 22.38
N ARG A 92 12.79 15.05 22.82
CA ARG A 92 14.24 15.15 23.10
C ARG A 92 14.49 15.43 24.59
N PRO A 93 14.14 14.50 25.50
CA PRO A 93 14.47 14.68 26.91
C PRO A 93 15.98 14.72 27.11
N ALA A 94 16.45 15.49 28.08
CA ALA A 94 17.89 15.76 28.28
C ALA A 94 18.74 14.48 28.42
N TYR A 95 18.18 13.41 28.98
CA TYR A 95 18.90 12.14 29.15
C TYR A 95 19.08 11.32 27.87
N LEU A 96 18.38 11.66 26.77
CA LEU A 96 18.52 11.03 25.45
C LEU A 96 19.33 11.88 24.45
N GLN A 97 19.79 13.07 24.86
CA GLN A 97 20.64 13.89 24.02
C GLN A 97 22.04 13.27 23.97
N THR A 98 22.39 12.71 22.82
CA THR A 98 23.74 12.20 22.54
C THR A 98 24.62 13.31 21.95
N LEU A 99 25.91 13.27 22.23
CA LEU A 99 26.87 14.26 21.73
C LEU A 99 26.99 14.25 20.19
N ASP A 100 26.61 13.14 19.55
CA ASP A 100 26.71 12.90 18.12
C ASP A 100 25.33 12.99 17.40
N ALA A 101 24.38 13.74 17.97
CA ALA A 101 22.99 13.80 17.48
C ALA A 101 22.87 14.33 16.03
N GLU A 102 23.88 15.02 15.49
CA GLU A 102 23.91 15.50 14.11
C GLU A 102 24.41 14.44 13.12
N GLU A 103 25.13 13.40 13.59
CA GLU A 103 25.71 12.36 12.76
C GLU A 103 24.85 11.09 12.68
N VAL A 104 23.87 10.93 13.57
CA VAL A 104 23.08 9.71 13.70
C VAL A 104 21.59 9.98 13.54
N THR A 105 20.94 9.20 12.66
CA THR A 105 19.47 9.25 12.51
C THR A 105 18.81 8.50 13.68
N ASN A 106 18.15 9.24 14.55
CA ASN A 106 17.41 8.70 15.70
C ASN A 106 15.94 8.47 15.34
N PHE A 107 15.58 7.26 14.91
CA PHE A 107 14.21 6.93 14.50
C PHE A 107 13.16 7.00 15.61
N ASN A 108 13.54 7.06 16.90
CA ASN A 108 12.63 7.35 17.97
C ASN A 108 12.04 8.78 17.93
N GLU A 109 12.72 9.71 17.25
CA GLU A 109 12.22 11.08 17.04
C GLU A 109 11.18 11.17 15.91
N TRP A 110 11.05 10.13 15.08
CA TRP A 110 10.16 10.10 13.92
C TRP A 110 8.74 9.63 14.25
N THR A 111 8.50 9.15 15.46
CA THR A 111 7.22 8.55 15.84
C THR A 111 6.86 8.88 17.29
N VAL A 112 5.57 8.83 17.62
CA VAL A 112 5.07 9.04 18.99
C VAL A 112 5.67 8.04 20.00
N PRO A 113 5.73 6.71 19.73
CA PRO A 113 6.36 5.78 20.67
C PRO A 113 7.88 5.95 20.70
N LEU A 114 8.45 6.20 21.88
CA LEU A 114 9.88 6.29 22.09
C LEU A 114 10.57 4.94 21.85
N GLY A 115 10.04 3.86 22.43
CA GLY A 115 10.54 2.50 22.22
C GLY A 115 9.86 1.82 21.05
N ARG A 116 10.65 1.16 20.18
CA ARG A 116 10.15 0.52 18.96
C ARG A 116 10.66 -0.91 18.82
N ARG A 117 9.80 -1.79 18.30
CA ARG A 117 10.24 -3.11 17.87
C ARG A 117 11.11 -2.99 16.62
N PHE A 118 12.11 -3.86 16.47
CA PHE A 118 12.97 -3.91 15.29
C PHE A 118 12.25 -4.58 14.10
N ARG A 119 11.22 -3.91 13.56
CA ARG A 119 10.40 -4.44 12.46
C ARG A 119 11.17 -4.66 11.17
N ALA A 120 12.19 -3.84 10.91
CA ALA A 120 13.01 -3.96 9.72
C ALA A 120 13.75 -5.32 9.63
N LEU A 121 14.05 -5.96 10.76
CA LEU A 121 14.76 -7.25 10.77
C LEU A 121 13.94 -8.36 10.10
N LYS A 122 12.66 -8.47 10.40
CA LYS A 122 11.81 -9.50 9.78
C LYS A 122 11.57 -9.23 8.30
N LEU A 123 11.40 -7.96 7.89
CA LEU A 123 11.36 -7.59 6.48
C LEU A 123 12.66 -7.95 5.75
N TRP A 124 13.81 -7.72 6.40
CA TRP A 124 15.11 -8.13 5.86
C TRP A 124 15.18 -9.65 5.66
N PHE A 125 14.66 -10.45 6.61
CA PHE A 125 14.62 -11.92 6.46
C PHE A 125 13.75 -12.35 5.29
N VAL A 126 12.56 -11.73 5.10
CA VAL A 126 11.70 -12.01 3.94
C VAL A 126 12.44 -11.72 2.62
N ILE A 127 13.05 -10.53 2.51
CA ILE A 127 13.80 -10.15 1.32
C ILE A 127 14.99 -11.09 1.07
N ARG A 128 15.67 -11.54 2.14
CA ARG A 128 16.81 -12.45 2.02
C ARG A 128 16.41 -13.89 1.69
N ALA A 129 15.27 -14.34 2.18
CA ALA A 129 14.77 -15.69 1.94
C ALA A 129 14.22 -15.87 0.51
N GLU A 130 13.38 -14.92 0.09
CA GLU A 130 12.66 -15.01 -1.19
C GLU A 130 13.44 -14.38 -2.36
N GLY A 131 14.29 -13.40 -2.08
CA GLY A 131 14.94 -12.58 -3.10
C GLY A 131 13.95 -11.70 -3.87
N LEU A 132 14.48 -10.87 -4.78
CA LEU A 132 13.63 -10.01 -5.62
C LEU A 132 12.76 -10.82 -6.57
N ASP A 133 13.34 -11.83 -7.22
CA ASP A 133 12.64 -12.65 -8.20
C ASP A 133 11.49 -13.44 -7.55
N GLY A 134 11.72 -14.06 -6.39
CA GLY A 134 10.69 -14.80 -5.67
C GLY A 134 9.53 -13.90 -5.22
N LEU A 135 9.81 -12.70 -4.73
CA LEU A 135 8.78 -11.73 -4.36
C LEU A 135 7.99 -11.21 -5.59
N GLN A 136 8.67 -10.97 -6.70
CA GLN A 136 8.01 -10.60 -7.95
C GLN A 136 7.12 -11.71 -8.48
N ASP A 137 7.59 -12.95 -8.47
CA ASP A 137 6.83 -14.11 -8.93
C ASP A 137 5.60 -14.36 -8.06
N MET A 138 5.72 -14.18 -6.73
CA MET A 138 4.57 -14.24 -5.83
C MET A 138 3.50 -13.21 -6.21
N ILE A 139 3.88 -11.96 -6.44
CA ILE A 139 2.94 -10.88 -6.81
C ILE A 139 2.29 -11.18 -8.17
N ARG A 140 3.09 -11.57 -9.17
CA ARG A 140 2.59 -11.93 -10.50
C ARG A 140 1.59 -13.09 -10.45
N ASN A 141 1.90 -14.12 -9.68
CA ASN A 141 1.01 -15.26 -9.49
C ASN A 141 -0.33 -14.84 -8.87
N HIS A 142 -0.30 -14.00 -7.83
CA HIS A 142 -1.53 -13.50 -7.22
C HIS A 142 -2.38 -12.68 -8.20
N VAL A 143 -1.75 -11.85 -9.03
CA VAL A 143 -2.45 -11.10 -10.08
C VAL A 143 -3.03 -12.04 -11.13
N ASP A 144 -2.26 -12.99 -11.62
CA ASP A 144 -2.68 -13.99 -12.62
C ASP A 144 -3.88 -14.82 -12.10
N TRP A 145 -3.82 -15.26 -10.85
CA TRP A 145 -4.94 -16.01 -10.24
C TRP A 145 -6.20 -15.17 -10.13
N ALA A 146 -6.08 -13.91 -9.70
CA ALA A 146 -7.24 -13.02 -9.62
C ALA A 146 -7.85 -12.76 -11.01
N GLN A 147 -7.03 -12.54 -12.04
CA GLN A 147 -7.50 -12.34 -13.39
C GLN A 147 -8.19 -13.60 -13.97
N LYS A 148 -7.58 -14.77 -13.77
CA LYS A 148 -8.18 -16.05 -14.20
C LYS A 148 -9.50 -16.33 -13.51
N LEU A 149 -9.58 -16.04 -12.21
CA LEU A 149 -10.81 -16.23 -11.44
C LEU A 149 -11.88 -15.24 -11.85
N SER A 150 -11.54 -13.95 -12.01
CA SER A 150 -12.44 -12.91 -12.52
C SER A 150 -13.00 -13.28 -13.90
N TYR A 151 -12.14 -13.78 -14.80
CA TYR A 151 -12.58 -14.26 -16.11
C TYR A 151 -13.60 -15.41 -16.00
N LYS A 152 -13.35 -16.40 -15.12
CA LYS A 152 -14.30 -17.50 -14.91
C LYS A 152 -15.65 -17.01 -14.39
N PHE A 153 -15.65 -16.08 -13.43
CA PHE A 153 -16.88 -15.48 -12.94
C PHE A 153 -17.64 -14.72 -14.02
N ALA A 154 -16.93 -14.01 -14.90
CA ALA A 154 -17.55 -13.29 -16.01
C ALA A 154 -18.16 -14.19 -17.10
N GLN A 155 -17.79 -15.47 -17.16
CA GLN A 155 -18.36 -16.46 -18.08
C GLN A 155 -19.60 -17.17 -17.51
N ASP A 156 -19.86 -17.07 -16.23
CA ASP A 156 -20.97 -17.69 -15.54
C ASP A 156 -22.15 -16.70 -15.46
N SER A 157 -23.34 -17.11 -15.95
CA SER A 157 -24.53 -16.26 -15.99
C SER A 157 -25.04 -15.82 -14.62
N ASP A 158 -24.68 -16.56 -13.57
CA ASP A 158 -25.11 -16.29 -12.21
C ASP A 158 -24.19 -15.30 -11.48
N TYR A 159 -23.12 -14.84 -12.14
CA TYR A 159 -22.18 -13.88 -11.55
C TYR A 159 -21.98 -12.65 -12.44
N LYS A 160 -21.82 -11.51 -11.79
CA LYS A 160 -21.45 -10.26 -12.43
C LYS A 160 -20.16 -9.73 -11.81
N VAL A 161 -19.10 -9.63 -12.60
CA VAL A 161 -17.87 -8.92 -12.18
C VAL A 161 -18.17 -7.42 -12.20
N LEU A 162 -18.00 -6.76 -11.06
CA LEU A 162 -18.28 -5.34 -10.90
C LEU A 162 -17.06 -4.48 -11.15
N THR A 163 -15.89 -4.91 -10.63
CA THR A 163 -14.61 -4.22 -10.84
C THR A 163 -13.51 -5.26 -11.08
N ASN A 164 -12.56 -4.89 -11.92
CA ASN A 164 -11.36 -5.68 -12.17
C ASN A 164 -10.18 -4.73 -12.14
N CYS A 165 -9.44 -4.73 -11.02
CA CYS A 165 -8.29 -3.87 -10.87
C CYS A 165 -7.03 -4.53 -11.49
N PRO A 166 -5.97 -3.75 -11.78
CA PRO A 166 -4.73 -4.28 -12.36
C PRO A 166 -3.91 -5.14 -11.39
N PHE A 167 -4.33 -5.18 -10.11
CA PHE A 167 -3.66 -5.95 -9.05
C PHE A 167 -4.42 -7.25 -8.74
N GLY A 168 -4.08 -7.92 -7.66
CA GLY A 168 -4.67 -9.21 -7.26
C GLY A 168 -6.05 -9.09 -6.60
N LEU A 169 -6.96 -8.27 -7.14
CA LEU A 169 -8.29 -8.02 -6.61
C LEU A 169 -9.32 -7.86 -7.72
N PHE A 170 -10.51 -8.40 -7.54
CA PHE A 170 -11.72 -8.05 -8.28
C PHE A 170 -12.93 -8.14 -7.36
N THR A 171 -14.02 -7.49 -7.73
CA THR A 171 -15.29 -7.59 -7.00
C THR A 171 -16.38 -8.17 -7.89
N PHE A 172 -17.29 -8.91 -7.28
CA PHE A 172 -18.37 -9.56 -7.99
C PHE A 172 -19.69 -9.48 -7.21
N GLN A 173 -20.77 -9.72 -7.93
CA GLN A 173 -22.11 -9.90 -7.38
C GLN A 173 -22.66 -11.25 -7.86
N TYR A 174 -23.29 -12.00 -6.98
CA TYR A 174 -24.02 -13.22 -7.31
C TYR A 174 -25.45 -12.86 -7.70
N CYS A 175 -25.85 -13.18 -8.92
CA CYS A 175 -27.07 -12.72 -9.56
C CYS A 175 -27.89 -13.90 -10.13
N PRO A 176 -28.29 -14.91 -9.34
CA PRO A 176 -29.06 -16.04 -9.87
C PRO A 176 -30.43 -15.59 -10.35
N ALA A 177 -30.93 -16.24 -11.41
CA ALA A 177 -32.21 -15.90 -12.01
C ALA A 177 -33.36 -15.93 -11.00
N GLY A 178 -34.19 -14.90 -10.98
CA GLY A 178 -35.37 -14.80 -10.14
C GLY A 178 -35.14 -14.43 -8.67
N GLN A 179 -33.92 -14.06 -8.30
CA GLN A 179 -33.56 -13.60 -6.94
C GLN A 179 -33.06 -12.16 -6.95
N ASP A 180 -33.20 -11.47 -5.82
CA ASP A 180 -32.52 -10.19 -5.61
C ASP A 180 -31.01 -10.42 -5.46
N ALA A 181 -30.22 -9.78 -6.31
CA ALA A 181 -28.79 -10.03 -6.39
C ALA A 181 -28.03 -9.61 -5.12
N ASN A 182 -28.49 -8.57 -4.41
CA ASN A 182 -27.82 -8.15 -3.16
C ASN A 182 -28.08 -9.16 -2.04
N GLU A 183 -29.32 -9.61 -1.91
CA GLU A 183 -29.67 -10.63 -0.92
C GLU A 183 -29.00 -11.98 -1.25
N ALA A 184 -28.97 -12.38 -2.53
CA ALA A 184 -28.29 -13.59 -2.95
C ALA A 184 -26.79 -13.53 -2.67
N THR A 185 -26.13 -12.41 -2.97
CA THR A 185 -24.70 -12.20 -2.68
C THR A 185 -24.43 -12.24 -1.17
N LYS A 186 -25.26 -11.57 -0.37
CA LYS A 186 -25.14 -11.59 1.09
C LYS A 186 -25.27 -13.00 1.66
N ASN A 187 -26.22 -13.78 1.14
CA ASN A 187 -26.43 -15.16 1.58
C ASN A 187 -25.30 -16.10 1.15
N LEU A 188 -24.64 -15.83 0.01
CA LEU A 188 -23.46 -16.59 -0.44
C LEU A 188 -22.26 -16.40 0.49
N LEU A 189 -22.13 -15.22 1.13
CA LEU A 189 -20.99 -14.85 1.96
C LEU A 189 -21.18 -15.22 3.46
N ASN A 190 -22.36 -15.68 3.88
CA ASN A 190 -22.67 -16.12 5.24
C ASN A 190 -22.68 -17.64 5.35
#